data_6cd2d644c1f1678504eb7f97dd5c81fa
#
_entry.id   6cd2d644c1f1678504eb7f97dd5c81fa
#
_cell.length_a   1.000
_cell.length_b   1.000
_cell.length_c   1.000
_cell.angle_alpha   90.00
_cell.angle_beta   90.00
_cell.angle_gamma   90.00
#
_symmetry.space_group_name_H-M   'P 1'
#
loop_
_entity.id
_entity.type
_entity.pdbx_description
1 polymer ?
#
loop_
_entity_poly.entity_id
_entity_poly.type
_entity_poly.pdbx_seq_one_letter_code
_entity_poly.pdbx_strand_id
1 'polypeptide(L)'
;MKTVCVALSMLLISSLAYAAVVPDFQGHYERYNNDQLDTDTAFIDLTKLGSNIYELSGTSVWVGDSSSSLVNFGEIDGIVTLKGNQIDYDVDGCTLQILLEQDTLVVSKDNGCGGLNVTFNGTYVRTPESQ
;
A
#
# COMPACT_ATOMS: atom_id res chain seq x y z
N MET A 1 -67.34 -11.78 32.41
CA MET A 1 -66.56 -11.31 31.26
C MET A 1 -65.12 -11.17 31.68
N LYS A 2 -64.24 -12.02 31.19
CA LYS A 2 -62.80 -11.93 31.46
C LYS A 2 -62.17 -11.14 30.34
N THR A 3 -61.64 -9.97 30.63
CA THR A 3 -60.89 -9.16 29.68
C THR A 3 -59.47 -9.73 29.61
N VAL A 4 -59.11 -10.29 28.44
CA VAL A 4 -57.74 -10.73 28.19
C VAL A 4 -56.98 -9.54 27.65
N CYS A 5 -56.05 -8.98 28.43
CA CYS A 5 -55.09 -8.02 27.94
C CYS A 5 -53.94 -8.78 27.24
N VAL A 6 -53.94 -8.71 25.92
CA VAL A 6 -52.79 -9.20 25.14
C VAL A 6 -51.74 -8.10 25.18
N ALA A 7 -50.71 -8.29 25.97
CA ALA A 7 -49.54 -7.42 25.94
C ALA A 7 -48.71 -7.76 24.71
N LEU A 8 -48.77 -6.87 23.70
CA LEU A 8 -47.94 -6.96 22.51
C LEU A 8 -46.52 -6.48 22.88
N SER A 9 -45.64 -7.45 23.16
CA SER A 9 -44.21 -7.16 23.37
C SER A 9 -43.57 -6.82 22.03
N MET A 10 -43.38 -5.53 21.74
CA MET A 10 -42.52 -5.10 20.64
C MET A 10 -41.08 -5.43 20.98
N LEU A 11 -40.55 -6.46 20.34
CA LEU A 11 -39.08 -6.69 20.29
C LEU A 11 -38.47 -5.60 19.40
N LEU A 12 -37.82 -4.62 20.04
CA LEU A 12 -36.91 -3.70 19.34
C LEU A 12 -35.65 -4.47 18.98
N ILE A 13 -35.58 -4.92 17.74
CA ILE A 13 -34.33 -5.45 17.17
C ILE A 13 -33.47 -4.24 16.84
N SER A 14 -32.57 -3.86 17.74
CA SER A 14 -31.53 -2.90 17.45
C SER A 14 -30.53 -3.55 16.51
N SER A 15 -30.62 -3.25 15.22
CA SER A 15 -29.58 -3.61 14.25
C SER A 15 -28.33 -2.78 14.54
N LEU A 16 -27.32 -3.42 15.11
CA LEU A 16 -25.98 -2.84 15.20
C LEU A 16 -25.40 -2.75 13.81
N ALA A 17 -25.42 -1.55 13.21
CA ALA A 17 -24.70 -1.30 11.97
C ALA A 17 -23.21 -1.23 12.29
N TYR A 18 -22.45 -2.26 11.92
CA TYR A 18 -21.00 -2.22 11.94
C TYR A 18 -20.54 -1.34 10.78
N ALA A 19 -19.94 -0.19 11.09
CA ALA A 19 -19.27 0.60 10.07
C ALA A 19 -18.10 -0.24 9.53
N ALA A 20 -18.05 -0.45 8.21
CA ALA A 20 -16.91 -1.10 7.58
C ALA A 20 -15.66 -0.25 7.83
N VAL A 21 -14.64 -0.83 8.46
CA VAL A 21 -13.35 -0.16 8.64
C VAL A 21 -12.65 -0.16 7.28
N VAL A 22 -12.43 1.04 6.71
CA VAL A 22 -11.64 1.19 5.50
C VAL A 22 -10.17 0.97 5.87
N PRO A 23 -9.47 0.00 5.26
CA PRO A 23 -8.07 -0.23 5.55
C PRO A 23 -7.26 1.04 5.29
N ASP A 24 -6.38 1.39 6.20
CA ASP A 24 -5.44 2.49 6.04
C ASP A 24 -4.07 1.94 5.65
N PHE A 25 -3.65 2.25 4.44
CA PHE A 25 -2.36 1.83 3.91
C PHE A 25 -1.27 2.89 4.04
N GLN A 26 -1.57 3.98 4.74
CA GLN A 26 -0.57 5.01 5.01
C GLN A 26 0.62 4.43 5.77
N GLY A 27 1.83 4.76 5.33
CA GLY A 27 3.05 4.32 6.01
C GLY A 27 4.26 4.34 5.11
N HIS A 28 5.37 3.96 5.72
CA HIS A 28 6.66 3.76 5.06
C HIS A 28 6.91 2.26 4.90
N TYR A 29 7.21 1.83 3.68
CA TYR A 29 7.40 0.43 3.33
C TYR A 29 8.79 0.24 2.73
N GLU A 30 9.52 -0.76 3.20
CA GLU A 30 10.86 -1.11 2.72
C GLU A 30 10.85 -2.48 2.04
N ARG A 31 11.63 -2.61 0.96
CA ARG A 31 11.72 -3.85 0.21
C ARG A 31 12.54 -4.90 0.95
N TYR A 32 11.99 -6.10 0.99
CA TYR A 32 12.62 -7.28 1.57
C TYR A 32 12.81 -8.36 0.51
N ASN A 33 13.88 -9.11 0.64
CA ASN A 33 14.17 -10.27 -0.19
C ASN A 33 14.53 -11.43 0.75
N ASN A 34 13.76 -12.54 0.66
CA ASN A 34 13.91 -13.71 1.53
C ASN A 34 13.96 -13.36 3.04
N ASP A 35 12.98 -12.57 3.50
CA ASP A 35 12.85 -12.12 4.89
C ASP A 35 14.01 -11.25 5.40
N GLN A 36 14.86 -10.78 4.51
CA GLN A 36 15.92 -9.84 4.81
C GLN A 36 15.73 -8.54 4.02
N LEU A 37 16.17 -7.44 4.63
CA LEU A 37 16.20 -6.16 3.93
C LEU A 37 17.05 -6.31 2.66
N ASP A 38 16.49 -5.85 1.52
CA ASP A 38 17.18 -5.96 0.24
C ASP A 38 18.48 -5.16 0.22
N THR A 39 19.53 -5.74 -0.35
CA THR A 39 20.81 -5.05 -0.55
C THR A 39 20.70 -3.93 -1.57
N ASP A 40 19.87 -4.12 -2.60
CA ASP A 40 19.46 -3.07 -3.51
C ASP A 40 18.22 -2.38 -2.89
N THR A 41 18.45 -1.39 -2.07
CA THR A 41 17.44 -0.76 -1.23
C THR A 41 16.34 -0.13 -2.06
N ALA A 42 15.09 -0.35 -1.65
CA ALA A 42 13.94 0.39 -2.17
C ALA A 42 12.94 0.65 -1.05
N PHE A 43 12.27 1.78 -1.14
CA PHE A 43 11.18 2.12 -0.24
C PHE A 43 10.04 2.83 -0.98
N ILE A 44 8.85 2.72 -0.43
CA ILE A 44 7.65 3.42 -0.89
C ILE A 44 6.96 4.01 0.31
N ASP A 45 6.61 5.29 0.21
CA ASP A 45 5.80 6.01 1.17
C ASP A 45 4.42 6.25 0.60
N LEU A 46 3.39 5.96 1.39
CA LEU A 46 2.00 6.26 1.08
C LEU A 46 1.45 7.20 2.14
N THR A 47 0.93 8.34 1.70
CA THR A 47 0.25 9.31 2.56
C THR A 47 -1.22 9.39 2.14
N LYS A 48 -2.13 9.12 3.05
CA LYS A 48 -3.56 9.13 2.77
C LYS A 48 -4.07 10.57 2.62
N LEU A 49 -4.66 10.87 1.46
CA LEU A 49 -5.27 12.16 1.15
C LEU A 49 -6.80 12.12 1.21
N GLY A 50 -7.39 10.96 1.07
CA GLY A 50 -8.84 10.73 1.07
C GLY A 50 -9.13 9.25 1.17
N SER A 51 -10.40 8.85 1.03
CA SER A 51 -10.83 7.45 1.23
C SER A 51 -10.04 6.44 0.41
N ASN A 52 -9.77 6.76 -0.86
CA ASN A 52 -9.07 5.88 -1.80
C ASN A 52 -7.98 6.64 -2.56
N ILE A 53 -7.53 7.76 -2.02
CA ILE A 53 -6.56 8.62 -2.68
C ILE A 53 -5.33 8.72 -1.80
N TYR A 54 -4.18 8.45 -2.38
CA TYR A 54 -2.88 8.47 -1.71
C TYR A 54 -1.90 9.32 -2.49
N GLU A 55 -1.04 10.02 -1.78
CA GLU A 55 0.21 10.52 -2.33
C GLU A 55 1.24 9.40 -2.21
N LEU A 56 1.86 9.04 -3.32
CA LEU A 56 2.87 8.02 -3.40
C LEU A 56 4.21 8.67 -3.69
N SER A 57 5.23 8.27 -2.95
CA SER A 57 6.62 8.55 -3.30
C SER A 57 7.46 7.29 -3.06
N GLY A 58 8.49 7.11 -3.85
CA GLY A 58 9.35 5.95 -3.69
C GLY A 58 10.72 6.17 -4.32
N THR A 59 11.68 5.47 -3.79
CA THR A 59 13.05 5.44 -4.32
C THR A 59 13.50 4.00 -4.38
N SER A 60 14.15 3.63 -5.48
CA SER A 60 14.81 2.34 -5.64
C SER A 60 16.26 2.55 -6.05
N VAL A 61 17.14 1.78 -5.46
CA VAL A 61 18.59 1.87 -5.66
C VAL A 61 19.09 0.55 -6.23
N TRP A 62 19.95 0.64 -7.22
CA TRP A 62 20.72 -0.49 -7.70
C TRP A 62 22.20 -0.26 -7.38
N VAL A 63 22.79 -1.20 -6.68
CA VAL A 63 24.21 -1.17 -6.35
C VAL A 63 24.93 -2.13 -7.28
N GLY A 64 25.77 -1.59 -8.13
CA GLY A 64 26.59 -2.38 -9.02
C GLY A 64 27.74 -3.08 -8.31
N ASP A 65 28.74 -3.49 -9.08
CA ASP A 65 29.93 -4.10 -8.51
C ASP A 65 30.59 -3.16 -7.49
N SER A 66 30.86 -3.69 -6.31
CA SER A 66 31.50 -2.96 -5.21
C SER A 66 32.87 -2.37 -5.58
N SER A 67 33.52 -2.90 -6.61
CA SER A 67 34.80 -2.39 -7.12
C SER A 67 34.68 -1.13 -7.97
N SER A 68 33.50 -0.86 -8.54
CA SER A 68 33.25 0.26 -9.47
C SER A 68 32.55 1.45 -8.85
N SER A 69 32.04 1.33 -7.63
CA SER A 69 31.24 2.36 -6.94
C SER A 69 30.04 2.85 -7.76
N LEU A 70 29.52 2.00 -8.69
CA LEU A 70 28.37 2.34 -9.51
C LEU A 70 27.09 2.16 -8.71
N VAL A 71 26.35 3.24 -8.57
CA VAL A 71 25.04 3.25 -7.96
C VAL A 71 24.09 3.98 -8.89
N ASN A 72 23.00 3.32 -9.28
CA ASN A 72 21.88 3.95 -9.97
C ASN A 72 20.69 4.05 -9.02
N PHE A 73 19.93 5.09 -9.13
CA PHE A 73 18.69 5.23 -8.38
C PHE A 73 17.59 5.81 -9.27
N GLY A 74 16.36 5.46 -8.94
CA GLY A 74 15.18 6.00 -9.58
C GLY A 74 14.14 6.39 -8.54
N GLU A 75 13.29 7.31 -8.94
CA GLU A 75 12.23 7.84 -8.08
C GLU A 75 10.88 7.73 -8.79
N ILE A 76 9.84 7.45 -8.01
CA ILE A 76 8.45 7.54 -8.44
C ILE A 76 7.72 8.46 -7.47
N ASP A 77 6.79 9.26 -7.98
CA ASP A 77 5.92 10.10 -7.17
C ASP A 77 4.61 10.41 -7.91
N GLY A 78 3.59 10.73 -7.18
CA GLY A 78 2.32 11.13 -7.73
C GLY A 78 1.15 10.86 -6.82
N ILE A 79 -0.01 11.34 -7.23
CA ILE A 79 -1.27 11.06 -6.57
C ILE A 79 -1.89 9.85 -7.26
N VAL A 80 -2.24 8.84 -6.48
CA VAL A 80 -2.75 7.55 -6.97
C VAL A 80 -4.10 7.22 -6.35
N THR A 81 -4.90 6.46 -7.07
CA THR A 81 -6.20 5.99 -6.62
C THR A 81 -6.14 4.50 -6.31
N LEU A 82 -6.60 4.14 -5.11
CA LEU A 82 -6.78 2.76 -4.71
C LEU A 82 -8.10 2.24 -5.26
N LYS A 83 -8.05 1.14 -6.01
CA LYS A 83 -9.22 0.41 -6.51
C LYS A 83 -9.22 -0.99 -5.91
N GLY A 84 -10.12 -1.24 -4.97
CA GLY A 84 -10.06 -2.44 -4.17
C GLY A 84 -8.76 -2.45 -3.34
N ASN A 85 -7.85 -3.36 -3.64
CA ASN A 85 -6.53 -3.44 -3.00
C ASN A 85 -5.39 -3.18 -4.00
N GLN A 86 -5.68 -2.52 -5.13
CA GLN A 86 -4.73 -2.33 -6.21
C GLN A 86 -4.56 -0.87 -6.57
N ILE A 87 -3.32 -0.47 -6.77
CA ILE A 87 -2.93 0.80 -7.36
C ILE A 87 -2.27 0.52 -8.70
N ASP A 88 -2.78 1.14 -9.76
CA ASP A 88 -2.14 1.18 -11.07
C ASP A 88 -1.43 2.53 -11.20
N TYR A 89 -0.12 2.53 -11.07
CA TYR A 89 0.69 3.72 -11.21
C TYR A 89 1.00 3.96 -12.69
N ASP A 90 0.74 5.17 -13.16
CA ASP A 90 1.01 5.58 -14.55
C ASP A 90 1.33 7.08 -14.57
N VAL A 91 2.60 7.40 -14.63
CA VAL A 91 3.09 8.78 -14.65
C VAL A 91 4.24 8.89 -15.64
N ASP A 92 4.13 9.78 -16.61
CA ASP A 92 5.17 10.09 -17.60
C ASP A 92 5.73 8.87 -18.34
N GLY A 93 4.86 7.90 -18.64
CA GLY A 93 5.23 6.66 -19.32
C GLY A 93 5.79 5.58 -18.40
N CYS A 94 6.03 5.88 -17.15
CA CYS A 94 6.37 4.88 -16.12
C CYS A 94 5.10 4.23 -15.60
N THR A 95 5.00 2.91 -15.70
CA THR A 95 3.87 2.14 -15.20
C THR A 95 4.34 1.01 -14.30
N LEU A 96 3.61 0.78 -13.24
CA LEU A 96 3.76 -0.38 -12.36
C LEU A 96 2.45 -0.64 -11.61
N GLN A 97 2.33 -1.83 -11.05
CA GLN A 97 1.17 -2.25 -10.28
C GLN A 97 1.58 -2.49 -8.83
N ILE A 98 0.74 -2.03 -7.90
CA ILE A 98 0.94 -2.26 -6.47
C ILE A 98 -0.29 -2.99 -5.94
N LEU A 99 -0.09 -4.15 -5.34
CA LEU A 99 -1.12 -4.86 -4.57
C LEU A 99 -0.87 -4.62 -3.08
N LEU A 100 -1.92 -4.22 -2.36
CA LEU A 100 -1.84 -3.86 -0.96
C LEU A 100 -2.52 -4.94 -0.11
N GLU A 101 -1.78 -5.49 0.84
CA GLU A 101 -2.27 -6.50 1.78
C GLU A 101 -1.78 -6.16 3.19
N GLN A 102 -2.67 -5.64 4.03
CA GLN A 102 -2.35 -5.29 5.43
C GLN A 102 -1.07 -4.43 5.53
N ASP A 103 0.03 -5.03 5.96
CA ASP A 103 1.31 -4.35 6.16
C ASP A 103 2.31 -4.60 5.03
N THR A 104 1.84 -5.09 3.88
CA THR A 104 2.69 -5.50 2.77
C THR A 104 2.22 -4.87 1.46
N LEU A 105 3.16 -4.41 0.66
CA LEU A 105 2.96 -4.03 -0.73
C LEU A 105 3.69 -5.00 -1.63
N VAL A 106 3.01 -5.47 -2.69
CA VAL A 106 3.66 -6.25 -3.74
C VAL A 106 3.67 -5.41 -5.01
N VAL A 107 4.85 -4.99 -5.43
CA VAL A 107 5.05 -4.21 -6.66
C VAL A 107 5.47 -5.15 -7.78
N SER A 108 4.78 -5.01 -8.92
CA SER A 108 5.04 -5.81 -10.11
C SER A 108 4.85 -4.98 -11.38
N LYS A 109 5.25 -5.55 -12.51
CA LYS A 109 5.04 -4.96 -13.83
C LYS A 109 5.69 -3.57 -14.01
N ASP A 110 6.79 -3.32 -13.32
CA ASP A 110 7.59 -2.12 -13.52
C ASP A 110 8.18 -2.15 -14.94
N ASN A 111 7.84 -1.14 -15.75
CA ASN A 111 8.29 -1.04 -17.14
C ASN A 111 9.60 -0.26 -17.32
N GLY A 112 10.37 -0.06 -16.26
CA GLY A 112 11.62 0.68 -16.31
C GLY A 112 11.55 2.05 -15.65
N CYS A 113 10.69 2.20 -14.65
CA CYS A 113 10.44 3.47 -13.96
C CYS A 113 11.69 4.10 -13.34
N GLY A 114 12.61 3.30 -12.86
CA GLY A 114 13.82 3.80 -12.19
C GLY A 114 15.02 4.02 -13.14
N GLY A 115 14.89 3.63 -14.40
CA GLY A 115 15.98 3.69 -15.35
C GLY A 115 16.84 2.42 -15.35
N LEU A 116 18.08 2.54 -15.84
CA LEU A 116 18.97 1.38 -16.08
C LEU A 116 19.26 0.61 -14.80
N ASN A 117 18.99 -0.69 -14.84
CA ASN A 117 19.19 -1.67 -13.76
C ASN A 117 18.34 -1.43 -12.49
N VAL A 118 17.58 -0.36 -12.41
CA VAL A 118 16.72 -0.05 -11.27
C VAL A 118 15.35 -0.70 -11.48
N THR A 119 14.83 -1.36 -10.44
CA THR A 119 13.48 -1.89 -10.43
C THR A 119 12.78 -1.59 -9.11
N PHE A 120 11.50 -1.29 -9.20
CA PHE A 120 10.62 -1.20 -8.04
C PHE A 120 9.91 -2.52 -7.73
N ASN A 121 10.01 -3.52 -8.60
CA ASN A 121 9.38 -4.81 -8.34
C ASN A 121 9.90 -5.44 -7.06
N GLY A 122 9.01 -6.07 -6.31
CA GLY A 122 9.33 -6.79 -5.10
C GLY A 122 8.26 -6.67 -4.03
N THR A 123 8.57 -7.22 -2.87
CA THR A 123 7.71 -7.19 -1.69
C THR A 123 8.25 -6.19 -0.68
N TYR A 124 7.38 -5.28 -0.26
CA TYR A 124 7.69 -4.21 0.68
C TYR A 124 6.91 -4.44 1.95
N VAL A 125 7.54 -4.27 3.08
CA VAL A 125 6.93 -4.44 4.41
C VAL A 125 6.87 -3.09 5.10
N ARG A 126 5.70 -2.79 5.70
CA ARG A 126 5.53 -1.56 6.48
C ARG A 126 6.46 -1.59 7.68
N THR A 127 7.26 -0.54 7.82
CA THR A 127 8.10 -0.37 9.00
C THR A 127 7.33 0.37 10.09
N PRO A 128 7.59 0.08 11.37
CA PRO A 128 7.03 0.87 12.45
C PRO A 128 7.44 2.34 12.30
N GLU A 129 6.51 3.25 12.56
CA GLU A 129 6.87 4.66 12.66
C GLU A 129 7.89 4.84 13.77
N SER A 130 9.02 5.48 13.43
CA SER A 130 9.99 5.87 14.45
C SER A 130 9.39 6.96 15.32
N GLN A 131 9.20 6.65 16.58
CA GLN A 131 8.79 7.64 17.57
C GLN A 131 9.92 8.60 17.89
#